data_52c494e7a57f8d2178badfea035c4475
#
_entry.id   52c494e7a57f8d2178badfea035c4475
#
_cell.length_a   1.000
_cell.length_b   1.000
_cell.length_c   1.000
_cell.angle_alpha   90.00
_cell.angle_beta   90.00
_cell.angle_gamma   90.00
#
_symmetry.space_group_name_H-M   'P 1'
#
loop_
_entity.id
_entity.type
_entity.pdbx_description
1 polymer ?
#
loop_
_entity_poly.entity_id
_entity_poly.type
_entity_poly.pdbx_seq_one_letter_code
_entity_poly.pdbx_strand_id
1 'polypeptide(L)'
;SVNMAKERGAFEIYDAEREKNNPFINRLKEADPELYEEMKKYGRRNIACLTIAPTGTTSLMTQTTSGIEPVFMPVYKRRRKVNPNDANVHVDFVDETGDAFEEYVVFHHKFLTWMKINGYDPDKRYTQEEIDELVEKSPYYKATSNDVDWLMKVKMQGRIQKWVDHSISVTINLPNNVSEDLVNQLYVEAWRSGCKGCTAVSYTHLRAHETVLDL
;
A
#
# COMPACT_ATOMS: atom_id res chain seq x y z
N SER A 1 -21.44 6.31 13.85
CA SER A 1 -21.32 5.49 15.08
C SER A 1 -22.15 6.06 16.23
N VAL A 2 -22.13 7.38 16.47
CA VAL A 2 -22.96 8.02 17.52
C VAL A 2 -24.45 7.83 17.23
N ASN A 3 -24.92 8.10 16.02
CA ASN A 3 -26.33 7.88 15.66
C ASN A 3 -26.75 6.41 15.80
N MET A 4 -25.88 5.48 15.43
CA MET A 4 -26.14 4.05 15.69
C MET A 4 -26.21 3.73 17.18
N ALA A 5 -25.41 4.42 18.02
CA ALA A 5 -25.47 4.23 19.46
C ALA A 5 -26.79 4.77 20.06
N LYS A 6 -27.34 5.86 19.54
CA LYS A 6 -28.67 6.35 19.94
C LYS A 6 -29.77 5.30 19.71
N GLU A 7 -29.68 4.51 18.63
CA GLU A 7 -30.68 3.51 18.25
C GLU A 7 -30.44 2.14 18.92
N ARG A 8 -29.18 1.72 19.05
CA ARG A 8 -28.81 0.34 19.37
C ARG A 8 -27.93 0.21 20.63
N GLY A 9 -27.70 1.31 21.34
CA GLY A 9 -26.76 1.39 22.46
C GLY A 9 -25.30 1.49 22.01
N ALA A 10 -24.48 2.01 22.90
CA ALA A 10 -23.03 2.07 22.73
C ALA A 10 -22.41 0.65 22.74
N PHE A 11 -21.14 0.53 22.38
CA PHE A 11 -20.42 -0.71 22.62
C PHE A 11 -20.26 -0.94 24.14
N GLU A 12 -20.24 -2.20 24.56
CA GLU A 12 -20.46 -2.63 25.95
C GLU A 12 -19.55 -1.95 26.98
N ILE A 13 -18.28 -1.78 26.67
CA ILE A 13 -17.28 -1.21 27.59
C ILE A 13 -17.03 0.29 27.36
N TYR A 14 -17.93 0.98 26.65
CA TYR A 14 -17.78 2.42 26.42
C TYR A 14 -17.78 3.19 27.73
N ASP A 15 -16.78 4.04 27.90
CA ASP A 15 -16.63 4.93 29.05
C ASP A 15 -15.90 6.19 28.59
N ALA A 16 -16.61 7.32 28.62
CA ALA A 16 -16.08 8.62 28.20
C ALA A 16 -14.88 9.08 29.05
N GLU A 17 -14.85 8.70 30.36
CA GLU A 17 -13.75 9.07 31.25
C GLU A 17 -12.44 8.33 30.90
N ARG A 18 -12.53 7.07 30.46
CA ARG A 18 -11.37 6.32 29.99
C ARG A 18 -10.74 6.94 28.74
N GLU A 19 -11.52 7.63 27.95
CA GLU A 19 -11.09 8.22 26.68
C GLU A 19 -10.67 9.68 26.77
N LYS A 20 -10.81 10.33 27.90
CA LYS A 20 -10.54 11.77 28.09
C LYS A 20 -9.12 12.20 27.70
N ASN A 21 -8.15 11.30 27.77
CA ASN A 21 -6.75 11.55 27.39
C ASN A 21 -6.40 10.99 26.00
N ASN A 22 -7.37 10.45 25.26
CA ASN A 22 -7.12 9.93 23.92
C ASN A 22 -6.88 11.10 22.95
N PRO A 23 -5.73 11.16 22.27
CA PRO A 23 -5.40 12.28 21.37
C PRO A 23 -6.35 12.41 20.18
N PHE A 24 -6.92 11.29 19.69
CA PHE A 24 -7.91 11.32 18.61
C PHE A 24 -9.22 11.96 19.09
N ILE A 25 -9.70 11.56 20.27
CA ILE A 25 -10.93 12.10 20.86
C ILE A 25 -10.76 13.59 21.17
N ASN A 26 -9.61 14.02 21.66
CA ASN A 26 -9.34 15.44 21.91
C ASN A 26 -9.36 16.27 20.62
N ARG A 27 -8.79 15.75 19.52
CA ARG A 27 -8.90 16.39 18.19
C ARG A 27 -10.34 16.43 17.68
N LEU A 28 -11.12 15.37 17.91
CA LEU A 28 -12.53 15.36 17.54
C LEU A 28 -13.30 16.44 18.32
N LYS A 29 -13.04 16.58 19.61
CA LYS A 29 -13.63 17.62 20.46
C LYS A 29 -13.33 19.03 19.94
N GLU A 30 -12.10 19.27 19.46
CA GLU A 30 -11.71 20.55 18.89
C GLU A 30 -12.36 20.79 17.52
N ALA A 31 -12.45 19.75 16.68
CA ALA A 31 -12.96 19.84 15.32
C ALA A 31 -14.48 19.91 15.25
N ASP A 32 -15.18 19.20 16.13
CA ASP A 32 -16.63 19.11 16.19
C ASP A 32 -17.10 18.93 17.65
N PRO A 33 -17.22 20.05 18.39
CA PRO A 33 -17.64 20.02 19.78
C PRO A 33 -19.05 19.45 20.01
N GLU A 34 -19.97 19.69 19.08
CA GLU A 34 -21.35 19.18 19.16
C GLU A 34 -21.39 17.67 19.08
N LEU A 35 -20.69 17.09 18.10
CA LEU A 35 -20.55 15.64 17.97
C LEU A 35 -19.86 15.02 19.18
N TYR A 36 -18.87 15.70 19.76
CA TYR A 36 -18.20 15.24 20.97
C TYR A 36 -19.17 15.15 22.16
N GLU A 37 -20.00 16.18 22.42
CA GLU A 37 -20.99 16.17 23.50
C GLU A 37 -22.09 15.10 23.25
N GLU A 38 -22.52 14.91 22.02
CA GLU A 38 -23.42 13.80 21.67
C GLU A 38 -22.77 12.42 21.92
N MET A 39 -21.51 12.25 21.54
CA MET A 39 -20.76 11.01 21.77
C MET A 39 -20.59 10.76 23.29
N LYS A 40 -20.31 11.78 24.06
CA LYS A 40 -20.19 11.67 25.51
C LYS A 40 -21.51 11.24 26.15
N LYS A 41 -22.64 11.74 25.66
CA LYS A 41 -23.98 11.45 26.16
C LYS A 41 -24.50 10.06 25.75
N TYR A 42 -24.34 9.68 24.51
CA TYR A 42 -24.93 8.47 23.91
C TYR A 42 -23.91 7.35 23.65
N GLY A 43 -22.64 7.66 23.75
CA GLY A 43 -21.57 6.78 23.34
C GLY A 43 -21.43 6.66 21.83
N ARG A 44 -20.65 5.67 21.40
CA ARG A 44 -20.57 5.24 19.99
C ARG A 44 -20.74 3.73 19.89
N ARG A 45 -21.30 3.27 18.77
CA ARG A 45 -21.57 1.84 18.54
C ARG A 45 -20.31 1.04 18.29
N ASN A 46 -19.31 1.64 17.64
CA ASN A 46 -18.08 0.98 17.21
C ASN A 46 -16.90 1.46 18.05
N ILE A 47 -16.05 0.54 18.48
CA ILE A 47 -14.82 0.85 19.23
C ILE A 47 -13.87 1.68 18.35
N ALA A 48 -13.71 1.29 17.10
CA ALA A 48 -12.95 2.02 16.09
C ALA A 48 -13.80 2.21 14.83
N CYS A 49 -13.66 3.37 14.19
CA CYS A 49 -14.44 3.75 13.02
C CYS A 49 -13.62 3.80 11.73
N LEU A 50 -12.35 4.15 11.82
CA LEU A 50 -11.46 4.35 10.68
C LEU A 50 -10.18 3.53 10.83
N THR A 51 -9.85 2.78 9.79
CA THR A 51 -8.59 2.04 9.65
C THR A 51 -8.08 2.14 8.22
N ILE A 52 -6.79 1.99 8.03
CA ILE A 52 -6.20 1.75 6.72
C ILE A 52 -5.67 0.32 6.72
N ALA A 53 -6.47 -0.57 6.12
CA ALA A 53 -6.13 -1.98 5.95
C ALA A 53 -5.19 -2.19 4.74
N PRO A 54 -4.56 -3.37 4.58
CA PRO A 54 -3.71 -3.67 3.42
C PRO A 54 -4.43 -3.54 2.07
N THR A 55 -5.71 -3.84 1.98
CA THR A 55 -6.59 -3.67 0.80
C THR A 55 -6.07 -4.33 -0.51
N GLY A 56 -5.32 -5.43 -0.42
CA GLY A 56 -4.72 -6.08 -1.58
C GLY A 56 -5.72 -6.44 -2.68
N THR A 57 -6.73 -7.24 -2.36
CA THR A 57 -7.79 -7.64 -3.32
C THR A 57 -8.63 -6.45 -3.79
N THR A 58 -9.01 -5.56 -2.87
CA THR A 58 -9.83 -4.39 -3.20
C THR A 58 -9.09 -3.44 -4.15
N SER A 59 -7.79 -3.22 -3.94
CA SER A 59 -6.98 -2.37 -4.81
C SER A 59 -6.85 -2.94 -6.23
N LEU A 60 -6.76 -4.27 -6.37
CA LEU A 60 -6.79 -4.92 -7.68
C LEU A 60 -8.12 -4.68 -8.40
N MET A 61 -9.24 -4.83 -7.71
CA MET A 61 -10.58 -4.58 -8.27
C MET A 61 -10.76 -3.12 -8.70
N THR A 62 -10.25 -2.18 -7.92
CA THR A 62 -10.34 -0.73 -8.21
C THR A 62 -9.21 -0.24 -9.12
N GLN A 63 -8.26 -1.11 -9.47
CA GLN A 63 -7.12 -0.79 -10.33
C GLN A 63 -6.26 0.37 -9.78
N THR A 64 -6.05 0.34 -8.46
CA THR A 64 -5.24 1.32 -7.72
C THR A 64 -4.15 0.64 -6.92
N THR A 65 -3.37 1.39 -6.15
CA THR A 65 -2.41 0.85 -5.18
C THR A 65 -3.08 0.50 -3.85
N SER A 66 -2.47 -0.37 -3.07
CA SER A 66 -2.97 -0.77 -1.75
C SER A 66 -2.75 0.31 -0.70
N GLY A 67 -3.73 0.48 0.19
CA GLY A 67 -3.63 1.41 1.33
C GLY A 67 -3.24 2.83 0.91
N ILE A 68 -2.21 3.37 1.56
CA ILE A 68 -1.59 4.67 1.28
C ILE A 68 -0.18 4.52 0.69
N GLU A 69 0.11 3.38 0.08
CA GLU A 69 1.41 3.06 -0.46
C GLU A 69 1.52 3.49 -1.94
N PRO A 70 2.66 4.04 -2.38
CA PRO A 70 2.94 4.25 -3.79
C PRO A 70 2.99 2.91 -4.55
N VAL A 71 2.83 2.95 -5.87
CA VAL A 71 3.05 1.77 -6.70
C VAL A 71 4.47 1.21 -6.47
N PHE A 72 4.57 -0.10 -6.34
CA PHE A 72 5.88 -0.73 -6.17
C PHE A 72 6.69 -0.70 -7.46
N MET A 73 6.09 -1.19 -8.55
CA MET A 73 6.64 -1.15 -9.90
C MET A 73 5.52 -0.85 -10.89
N PRO A 74 5.63 0.18 -11.74
CA PRO A 74 4.63 0.48 -12.75
C PRO A 74 4.64 -0.53 -13.90
N VAL A 75 5.78 -1.20 -14.10
CA VAL A 75 6.00 -2.23 -15.11
C VAL A 75 6.87 -3.33 -14.52
N TYR A 76 6.51 -4.59 -14.73
CA TYR A 76 7.31 -5.74 -14.31
C TYR A 76 7.15 -6.90 -15.27
N LYS A 77 8.15 -7.79 -15.30
CA LYS A 77 8.09 -9.05 -16.05
C LYS A 77 7.50 -10.15 -15.21
N ARG A 78 6.59 -10.90 -15.77
CA ARG A 78 6.00 -12.09 -15.17
C ARG A 78 6.42 -13.32 -15.97
N ARG A 79 6.71 -14.41 -15.26
CA ARG A 79 6.97 -15.72 -15.86
C ARG A 79 5.77 -16.62 -15.63
N ARG A 80 5.39 -17.34 -16.66
CA ARG A 80 4.40 -18.40 -16.61
C ARG A 80 5.05 -19.71 -17.06
N LYS A 81 4.90 -20.77 -16.27
CA LYS A 81 5.32 -22.11 -16.68
C LYS A 81 4.48 -22.53 -17.91
N VAL A 82 5.15 -23.01 -18.94
CA VAL A 82 4.51 -23.52 -20.15
C VAL A 82 4.16 -24.99 -19.91
N ASN A 83 2.90 -25.35 -20.09
CA ASN A 83 2.50 -26.74 -19.99
C ASN A 83 2.88 -27.51 -21.28
N PRO A 84 3.21 -28.81 -21.20
CA PRO A 84 3.62 -29.60 -22.37
C PRO A 84 2.59 -29.64 -23.51
N ASN A 85 1.32 -29.31 -23.23
CA ASN A 85 0.22 -29.30 -24.21
C ASN A 85 -0.07 -27.92 -24.82
N ASP A 86 0.66 -26.87 -24.41
CA ASP A 86 0.48 -25.51 -24.92
C ASP A 86 1.25 -25.34 -26.25
N ALA A 87 0.67 -25.82 -27.34
CA ALA A 87 1.34 -25.91 -28.66
C ALA A 87 1.69 -24.54 -29.30
N ASN A 88 1.16 -23.42 -28.81
CA ASN A 88 1.31 -22.10 -29.42
C ASN A 88 1.98 -21.07 -28.49
N VAL A 89 2.66 -21.51 -27.45
CA VAL A 89 3.31 -20.61 -26.48
C VAL A 89 4.78 -20.47 -26.80
N HIS A 90 5.27 -19.25 -26.82
CA HIS A 90 6.68 -18.96 -26.97
C HIS A 90 7.43 -19.31 -25.67
N VAL A 91 8.52 -20.08 -25.78
CA VAL A 91 9.39 -20.38 -24.66
C VAL A 91 10.52 -19.36 -24.64
N ASP A 92 10.56 -18.53 -23.62
CA ASP A 92 11.61 -17.51 -23.44
C ASP A 92 12.75 -18.01 -22.55
N PHE A 93 12.48 -18.99 -21.67
CA PHE A 93 13.46 -19.50 -20.71
C PHE A 93 13.18 -20.95 -20.33
N VAL A 94 14.22 -21.73 -20.14
CA VAL A 94 14.18 -23.08 -19.58
C VAL A 94 15.06 -23.10 -18.34
N ASP A 95 14.54 -23.58 -17.21
CA ASP A 95 15.30 -23.66 -15.98
C ASP A 95 16.20 -24.89 -15.89
N GLU A 96 16.96 -25.01 -14.81
CA GLU A 96 17.90 -26.12 -14.58
C GLU A 96 17.20 -27.47 -14.44
N THR A 97 15.89 -27.49 -14.14
CA THR A 97 15.07 -28.70 -14.02
C THR A 97 14.43 -29.12 -15.35
N GLY A 98 14.59 -28.30 -16.41
CA GLY A 98 14.04 -28.53 -17.75
C GLY A 98 12.61 -27.97 -17.92
N ASP A 99 12.10 -27.20 -16.97
CA ASP A 99 10.82 -26.55 -17.08
C ASP A 99 10.90 -25.31 -17.98
N ALA A 100 9.96 -25.21 -18.92
CA ALA A 100 9.87 -24.12 -19.88
C ALA A 100 8.96 -22.98 -19.34
N PHE A 101 9.37 -21.75 -19.58
CA PHE A 101 8.63 -20.56 -19.15
C PHE A 101 8.47 -19.56 -20.29
N GLU A 102 7.31 -18.92 -20.33
CA GLU A 102 7.05 -17.73 -21.12
C GLU A 102 7.19 -16.49 -20.23
N GLU A 103 7.88 -15.46 -20.73
CA GLU A 103 7.98 -14.14 -20.08
C GLU A 103 7.07 -13.14 -20.79
N TYR A 104 6.32 -12.38 -19.98
CA TYR A 104 5.51 -11.28 -20.51
C TYR A 104 5.56 -10.08 -19.59
N VAL A 105 5.41 -8.89 -20.18
CA VAL A 105 5.41 -7.62 -19.47
C VAL A 105 4.02 -7.35 -18.92
N VAL A 106 3.95 -6.99 -17.65
CA VAL A 106 2.72 -6.56 -16.98
C VAL A 106 2.85 -5.08 -16.64
N PHE A 107 1.90 -4.31 -17.10
CA PHE A 107 1.79 -2.89 -16.81
C PHE A 107 0.74 -2.65 -15.72
N HIS A 108 1.05 -1.78 -14.76
CA HIS A 108 0.05 -1.31 -13.81
C HIS A 108 -1.12 -0.64 -14.53
N HIS A 109 -2.35 -0.86 -14.09
CA HIS A 109 -3.56 -0.41 -14.82
C HIS A 109 -3.57 1.09 -15.16
N LYS A 110 -3.11 1.94 -14.26
CA LYS A 110 -3.05 3.40 -14.53
C LYS A 110 -1.88 3.76 -15.44
N PHE A 111 -0.81 2.97 -15.44
CA PHE A 111 0.27 3.11 -16.42
C PHE A 111 -0.23 2.75 -17.83
N LEU A 112 -0.99 1.67 -17.97
CA LEU A 112 -1.68 1.32 -19.22
C LEU A 112 -2.59 2.46 -19.72
N THR A 113 -3.34 3.08 -18.83
CA THR A 113 -4.18 4.22 -19.18
C THR A 113 -3.35 5.38 -19.70
N TRP A 114 -2.23 5.69 -19.04
CA TRP A 114 -1.29 6.72 -19.48
C TRP A 114 -0.68 6.38 -20.85
N MET A 115 -0.26 5.15 -21.08
CA MET A 115 0.26 4.70 -22.38
C MET A 115 -0.74 4.95 -23.50
N LYS A 116 -1.99 4.51 -23.33
CA LYS A 116 -3.06 4.67 -24.32
C LYS A 116 -3.34 6.14 -24.64
N ILE A 117 -3.39 7.01 -23.62
CA ILE A 117 -3.63 8.46 -23.79
C ILE A 117 -2.47 9.11 -24.57
N ASN A 118 -1.24 8.63 -24.40
CA ASN A 118 -0.06 9.15 -25.07
C ASN A 118 0.31 8.44 -26.37
N GLY A 119 -0.57 7.54 -26.88
CA GLY A 119 -0.41 6.90 -28.17
C GLY A 119 0.59 5.74 -28.19
N TYR A 120 0.96 5.19 -27.04
CA TYR A 120 1.78 4.00 -26.95
C TYR A 120 0.92 2.75 -27.05
N ASP A 121 1.39 1.75 -27.79
CA ASP A 121 0.71 0.46 -27.95
C ASP A 121 1.07 -0.49 -26.79
N PRO A 122 0.14 -0.84 -25.90
CA PRO A 122 0.42 -1.74 -24.78
C PRO A 122 0.64 -3.19 -25.19
N ASP A 123 0.25 -3.57 -26.40
CA ASP A 123 0.41 -4.95 -26.91
C ASP A 123 1.75 -5.15 -27.63
N LYS A 124 2.52 -4.08 -27.85
CA LYS A 124 3.88 -4.15 -28.38
C LYS A 124 4.80 -4.89 -27.40
N ARG A 125 5.66 -5.75 -27.90
CA ARG A 125 6.79 -6.26 -27.12
C ARG A 125 7.84 -5.17 -26.97
N TYR A 126 8.04 -4.71 -25.73
CA TYR A 126 9.02 -3.69 -25.37
C TYR A 126 10.32 -4.33 -24.88
N THR A 127 11.46 -3.78 -25.28
CA THR A 127 12.75 -4.10 -24.65
C THR A 127 12.85 -3.46 -23.28
N GLN A 128 13.86 -3.82 -22.48
CA GLN A 128 14.03 -3.21 -21.16
C GLN A 128 14.33 -1.71 -21.29
N GLU A 129 15.15 -1.32 -22.24
CA GLU A 129 15.49 0.08 -22.51
C GLU A 129 14.25 0.90 -22.89
N GLU A 130 13.39 0.35 -23.76
CA GLU A 130 12.13 1.00 -24.13
C GLU A 130 11.17 1.14 -22.94
N ILE A 131 11.13 0.14 -22.02
CA ILE A 131 10.34 0.21 -20.79
C ILE A 131 10.87 1.31 -19.87
N ASP A 132 12.18 1.39 -19.68
CA ASP A 132 12.83 2.38 -18.85
C ASP A 132 12.55 3.81 -19.37
N GLU A 133 12.63 4.01 -20.70
CA GLU A 133 12.25 5.28 -21.33
C GLU A 133 10.76 5.63 -21.14
N LEU A 134 9.85 4.63 -21.23
CA LEU A 134 8.43 4.85 -21.00
C LEU A 134 8.17 5.27 -19.55
N VAL A 135 8.82 4.58 -18.60
CA VAL A 135 8.71 4.95 -17.18
C VAL A 135 9.24 6.34 -16.94
N GLU A 136 10.39 6.71 -17.53
CA GLU A 136 10.99 8.03 -17.39
C GLU A 136 10.07 9.17 -17.91
N LYS A 137 9.34 8.91 -19.00
CA LYS A 137 8.38 9.88 -19.58
C LYS A 137 7.05 9.91 -18.84
N SER A 138 6.79 8.96 -17.94
CA SER A 138 5.52 8.80 -17.25
C SER A 138 5.45 9.57 -15.92
N PRO A 139 4.24 9.77 -15.36
CA PRO A 139 4.07 10.30 -14.01
C PRO A 139 4.65 9.42 -12.89
N TYR A 140 5.06 8.18 -13.21
CA TYR A 140 5.66 7.24 -12.25
C TYR A 140 7.17 7.41 -12.09
N TYR A 141 7.81 8.24 -12.90
CA TYR A 141 9.23 8.50 -12.78
C TYR A 141 9.59 9.05 -11.41
N LYS A 142 10.49 8.38 -10.72
CA LYS A 142 10.90 8.70 -9.33
C LYS A 142 9.75 8.79 -8.31
N ALA A 143 8.61 8.14 -8.59
CA ALA A 143 7.43 8.16 -7.74
C ALA A 143 7.01 6.77 -7.25
N THR A 144 7.85 5.76 -7.44
CA THR A 144 7.57 4.41 -6.97
C THR A 144 7.86 4.24 -5.48
N SER A 145 7.44 3.12 -4.93
CA SER A 145 7.69 2.78 -3.53
C SER A 145 9.18 2.77 -3.15
N ASN A 146 10.06 2.52 -4.13
CA ASN A 146 11.50 2.52 -3.93
C ASN A 146 12.14 3.90 -4.06
N ASP A 147 11.51 4.81 -4.80
CA ASP A 147 12.05 6.14 -5.11
C ASP A 147 11.69 7.18 -4.06
N VAL A 148 10.47 7.09 -3.51
CA VAL A 148 9.96 8.09 -2.56
C VAL A 148 10.73 8.01 -1.25
N ASP A 149 11.12 9.18 -0.73
CA ASP A 149 11.86 9.30 0.53
C ASP A 149 11.19 8.56 1.69
N TRP A 150 11.89 7.65 2.31
CA TRP A 150 11.37 6.74 3.33
C TRP A 150 10.96 7.46 4.62
N LEU A 151 11.72 8.47 5.05
CA LEU A 151 11.38 9.28 6.22
C LEU A 151 10.13 10.11 5.96
N MET A 152 9.97 10.62 4.75
CA MET A 152 8.76 11.35 4.35
C MET A 152 7.52 10.46 4.32
N LYS A 153 7.65 9.17 3.89
CA LYS A 153 6.57 8.19 4.00
C LYS A 153 6.11 8.01 5.45
N VAL A 154 7.05 7.83 6.37
CA VAL A 154 6.76 7.68 7.80
C VAL A 154 6.08 8.93 8.37
N LYS A 155 6.58 10.13 8.03
CA LYS A 155 5.97 11.40 8.44
C LYS A 155 4.56 11.57 7.89
N MET A 156 4.33 11.18 6.63
CA MET A 156 3.00 11.16 6.02
C MET A 156 2.07 10.23 6.80
N GLN A 157 2.50 8.99 7.08
CA GLN A 157 1.74 8.05 7.90
C GLN A 157 1.37 8.64 9.26
N GLY A 158 2.30 9.26 9.96
CA GLY A 158 2.06 9.91 11.24
C GLY A 158 1.04 11.07 11.16
N ARG A 159 1.06 11.84 10.06
CA ARG A 159 0.04 12.87 9.82
C ARG A 159 -1.35 12.29 9.59
N ILE A 160 -1.45 11.21 8.82
CA ILE A 160 -2.71 10.50 8.57
C ILE A 160 -3.20 9.81 9.84
N GLN A 161 -2.30 9.23 10.63
CA GLN A 161 -2.64 8.54 11.89
C GLN A 161 -3.40 9.43 12.89
N LYS A 162 -3.20 10.72 12.82
CA LYS A 162 -3.96 11.67 13.68
C LYS A 162 -5.47 11.61 13.43
N TRP A 163 -5.89 11.23 12.22
CA TRP A 163 -7.28 11.19 11.77
C TRP A 163 -7.82 9.78 11.57
N VAL A 164 -7.02 8.78 11.91
CA VAL A 164 -7.39 7.36 11.87
C VAL A 164 -7.33 6.83 13.31
N ASP A 165 -8.47 6.47 13.85
CA ASP A 165 -8.61 6.05 15.25
C ASP A 165 -8.11 4.61 15.49
N HIS A 166 -8.04 3.78 14.46
CA HIS A 166 -7.43 2.45 14.49
C HIS A 166 -6.00 2.46 13.89
N SER A 167 -5.48 1.30 13.51
CA SER A 167 -4.13 1.18 12.96
C SER A 167 -4.11 1.46 11.44
N ILE A 168 -2.92 1.83 10.95
CA ILE A 168 -2.61 1.97 9.54
C ILE A 168 -1.63 0.86 9.16
N SER A 169 -1.99 0.06 8.14
CA SER A 169 -1.07 -0.87 7.51
C SER A 169 -0.26 -0.15 6.45
N VAL A 170 1.04 -0.07 6.64
CA VAL A 170 2.01 0.51 5.70
C VAL A 170 3.29 -0.28 5.71
N THR A 171 3.81 -0.56 4.54
CA THR A 171 5.12 -1.17 4.33
C THR A 171 6.09 -0.14 3.75
N ILE A 172 7.21 0.04 4.43
CA ILE A 172 8.34 0.81 3.92
C ILE A 172 9.31 -0.16 3.26
N ASN A 173 9.33 -0.15 1.95
CA ASN A 173 10.22 -0.99 1.15
C ASN A 173 11.61 -0.39 1.13
N LEU A 174 12.61 -1.17 1.49
CA LEU A 174 14.01 -0.78 1.57
C LEU A 174 14.86 -1.68 0.67
N PRO A 175 15.91 -1.14 0.02
CA PRO A 175 16.87 -1.99 -0.69
C PRO A 175 17.67 -2.86 0.27
N ASN A 176 18.25 -3.97 -0.24
CA ASN A 176 19.02 -4.92 0.59
C ASN A 176 20.29 -4.34 1.20
N ASN A 177 20.85 -3.29 0.63
CA ASN A 177 22.06 -2.64 1.10
C ASN A 177 21.79 -1.47 2.05
N VAL A 178 20.56 -1.38 2.60
CA VAL A 178 20.23 -0.34 3.57
C VAL A 178 21.02 -0.53 4.86
N SER A 179 21.49 0.57 5.46
CA SER A 179 22.20 0.54 6.73
C SER A 179 21.24 0.29 7.91
N GLU A 180 21.73 -0.37 8.96
CA GLU A 180 20.99 -0.54 10.21
C GLU A 180 20.58 0.81 10.83
N ASP A 181 21.46 1.81 10.71
CA ASP A 181 21.19 3.17 11.19
C ASP A 181 19.94 3.78 10.53
N LEU A 182 19.77 3.60 9.22
CA LEU A 182 18.57 4.09 8.53
C LEU A 182 17.31 3.36 9.01
N VAL A 183 17.37 2.05 9.19
CA VAL A 183 16.24 1.27 9.73
C VAL A 183 15.89 1.77 11.13
N ASN A 184 16.86 1.98 11.99
CA ASN A 184 16.65 2.55 13.32
C ASN A 184 16.03 3.95 13.25
N GLN A 185 16.52 4.82 12.37
CA GLN A 185 15.97 6.16 12.16
C GLN A 185 14.50 6.11 11.74
N LEU A 186 14.11 5.18 10.87
CA LEU A 186 12.72 4.99 10.43
C LEU A 186 11.80 4.65 11.59
N TYR A 187 12.17 3.70 12.45
CA TYR A 187 11.37 3.33 13.61
C TYR A 187 11.29 4.45 14.66
N VAL A 188 12.40 5.14 14.91
CA VAL A 188 12.42 6.30 15.81
C VAL A 188 11.52 7.42 15.28
N GLU A 189 11.57 7.69 13.96
CA GLU A 189 10.72 8.71 13.34
C GLU A 189 9.23 8.28 13.35
N ALA A 190 8.92 7.00 13.14
CA ALA A 190 7.57 6.48 13.24
C ALA A 190 6.99 6.72 14.64
N TRP A 191 7.77 6.42 15.67
CA TRP A 191 7.39 6.69 17.05
C TRP A 191 7.20 8.19 17.32
N ARG A 192 8.15 9.04 16.90
CA ARG A 192 8.08 10.51 17.06
C ARG A 192 6.88 11.12 16.32
N SER A 193 6.54 10.57 15.16
CA SER A 193 5.39 10.99 14.35
C SER A 193 4.04 10.52 14.88
N GLY A 194 4.04 9.67 15.93
CA GLY A 194 2.83 9.13 16.55
C GLY A 194 2.15 8.03 15.74
N CYS A 195 2.90 7.30 14.91
CA CYS A 195 2.41 6.08 14.25
C CYS A 195 2.11 5.00 15.29
N LYS A 196 1.00 4.26 15.11
CA LYS A 196 0.66 3.11 15.97
C LYS A 196 1.42 1.83 15.58
N GLY A 197 1.97 1.79 14.38
CA GLY A 197 2.78 0.70 13.85
C GLY A 197 3.47 1.14 12.57
N CYS A 198 4.58 0.48 12.24
CA CYS A 198 5.33 0.67 11.01
C CYS A 198 6.04 -0.63 10.67
N THR A 199 6.02 -1.04 9.42
CA THR A 199 6.71 -2.22 8.93
C THR A 199 7.77 -1.79 7.93
N ALA A 200 9.03 -2.13 8.17
CA ALA A 200 10.11 -2.00 7.20
C ALA A 200 10.44 -3.39 6.63
N VAL A 201 10.51 -3.49 5.32
CA VAL A 201 10.86 -4.73 4.60
C VAL A 201 12.05 -4.45 3.70
N SER A 202 13.13 -5.20 3.92
CA SER A 202 14.31 -5.17 3.05
C SER A 202 14.21 -6.30 2.03
N TYR A 203 14.37 -5.97 0.75
CA TYR A 203 14.34 -6.94 -0.34
C TYR A 203 15.69 -7.62 -0.48
N THR A 204 15.84 -8.78 0.13
CA THR A 204 17.04 -9.61 -0.05
C THR A 204 16.97 -10.47 -1.31
N HIS A 205 15.78 -10.79 -1.84
CA HIS A 205 15.61 -11.78 -2.92
C HIS A 205 14.41 -11.59 -3.84
N LEU A 206 13.75 -10.43 -3.90
CA LEU A 206 12.75 -10.23 -4.94
C LEU A 206 13.43 -9.99 -6.30
N ARG A 207 14.06 -11.02 -6.84
CA ARG A 207 14.07 -11.20 -8.29
C ARG A 207 12.60 -11.31 -8.70
N ALA A 208 12.28 -10.89 -9.90
CA ALA A 208 10.91 -10.87 -10.45
C ALA A 208 10.16 -12.23 -10.43
N HIS A 209 10.71 -13.25 -9.81
CA HIS A 209 10.17 -14.60 -9.67
C HIS A 209 9.26 -14.82 -8.47
N GLU A 210 9.38 -13.99 -7.43
CA GLU A 210 8.78 -14.29 -6.11
C GLU A 210 7.59 -13.41 -5.76
N THR A 211 7.17 -12.52 -6.64
CA THR A 211 6.01 -11.66 -6.41
C THR A 211 4.68 -12.28 -6.81
N VAL A 212 4.68 -13.51 -7.25
CA VAL A 212 3.46 -14.29 -7.46
C VAL A 212 3.30 -15.23 -6.29
N LEU A 213 2.71 -14.74 -5.21
CA LEU A 213 1.94 -15.60 -4.36
C LEU A 213 0.82 -16.16 -5.23
N ASP A 214 0.89 -17.46 -5.49
CA ASP A 214 -0.25 -18.22 -5.97
C ASP A 214 -1.37 -18.06 -4.93
N LEU A 215 -2.36 -17.26 -5.28
CA LEU A 215 -3.68 -17.25 -4.67
C LEU A 215 -4.64 -17.78 -5.70
#